data_547907e49d4cd98db9737c6d135a4900
#
_entry.id   547907e49d4cd98db9737c6d135a4900
#
_cell.length_a   1.000
_cell.length_b   1.000
_cell.length_c   1.000
_cell.angle_alpha   90.00
_cell.angle_beta   90.00
_cell.angle_gamma   90.00
#
_symmetry.space_group_name_H-M   'P 1'
#
loop_
_entity.id
_entity.type
_entity.pdbx_description
1 polymer ?
#
loop_
_entity_poly.entity_id
_entity_poly.type
_entity_poly.pdbx_seq_one_letter_code
_entity_poly.pdbx_strand_id
1 'polypeptide(L)'
;EFGLALGVTDTVSAARAVSFCYLGLVFGDFASGFLSQRFRSRRNIVLAFLLLTGIFIGVYLLGRNFSLTAFYTLCVALGFAGGYWAVFVTIAAEQFGTNIRATVTTTVPNFVRGAVVPLTLGFSALKDGVGLVPGALLLGGLCLAIAIISILTLEETYGKDLNYMEPL
;
A
#
# COMPACT_ATOMS: atom_id res chain seq x y z
N GLU A 1 8.17 -2.60 18.83
CA GLU A 1 8.07 -1.20 19.21
C GLU A 1 6.62 -0.70 19.18
N PHE A 2 5.91 -0.76 18.03
CA PHE A 2 4.53 -0.24 17.90
C PHE A 2 3.55 -0.89 18.87
N GLY A 3 3.57 -2.21 19.06
CA GLY A 3 2.67 -2.88 20.00
C GLY A 3 2.78 -2.33 21.41
N LEU A 4 4.00 -2.07 21.89
CA LEU A 4 4.25 -1.44 23.20
C LEU A 4 3.80 0.02 23.21
N ALA A 5 4.10 0.79 22.16
CA ALA A 5 3.71 2.20 22.07
C ALA A 5 2.19 2.41 22.01
N LEU A 6 1.45 1.43 21.49
CA LEU A 6 -0.01 1.43 21.42
C LEU A 6 -0.70 0.81 22.65
N GLY A 7 0.08 0.39 23.65
CA GLY A 7 -0.45 -0.13 24.91
C GLY A 7 -1.05 -1.53 24.82
N VAL A 8 -0.56 -2.36 23.89
CA VAL A 8 -0.96 -3.79 23.87
C VAL A 8 -0.35 -4.48 25.08
N THR A 9 -1.21 -5.02 25.95
CA THR A 9 -0.79 -5.59 27.25
C THR A 9 -0.07 -6.93 27.11
N ASP A 10 -0.33 -7.66 26.04
CA ASP A 10 0.27 -8.98 25.78
C ASP A 10 1.52 -8.86 24.91
N THR A 11 2.36 -9.90 24.95
CA THR A 11 3.57 -9.95 24.12
C THR A 11 3.23 -10.11 22.63
N VAL A 12 3.43 -9.04 21.86
CA VAL A 12 3.23 -9.04 20.41
C VAL A 12 4.40 -9.74 19.72
N SER A 13 4.12 -10.79 18.98
CA SER A 13 5.09 -11.44 18.09
C SER A 13 5.15 -10.72 16.75
N ALA A 14 6.32 -10.17 16.40
CA ALA A 14 6.54 -9.53 15.11
C ALA A 14 6.32 -10.50 13.93
N ALA A 15 6.74 -11.76 14.07
CA ALA A 15 6.54 -12.79 13.05
C ALA A 15 5.05 -13.04 12.80
N ARG A 16 4.23 -13.15 13.85
CA ARG A 16 2.78 -13.33 13.70
C ARG A 16 2.12 -12.10 13.06
N ALA A 17 2.51 -10.88 13.48
CA ALA A 17 1.99 -9.65 12.90
C ALA A 17 2.25 -9.58 11.39
N VAL A 18 3.47 -9.90 10.96
CA VAL A 18 3.85 -9.98 9.55
C VAL A 18 3.05 -11.06 8.82
N SER A 19 2.91 -12.27 9.40
CA SER A 19 2.14 -13.36 8.79
C SER A 19 0.67 -12.98 8.57
N PHE A 20 0.02 -12.36 9.55
CA PHE A 20 -1.35 -11.89 9.43
C PHE A 20 -1.50 -10.75 8.41
N CYS A 21 -0.51 -9.85 8.32
CA CYS A 21 -0.50 -8.81 7.30
C CYS A 21 -0.40 -9.41 5.90
N TYR A 22 0.50 -10.38 5.66
CA TYR A 22 0.59 -11.07 4.37
C TYR A 22 -0.66 -11.87 4.02
N LEU A 23 -1.30 -12.50 5.00
CA LEU A 23 -2.59 -13.16 4.78
C LEU A 23 -3.64 -12.16 4.28
N GLY A 24 -3.74 -11.00 4.94
CA GLY A 24 -4.62 -9.93 4.49
C GLY A 24 -4.29 -9.45 3.07
N LEU A 25 -3.00 -9.27 2.76
CA LEU A 25 -2.51 -8.83 1.47
C LEU A 25 -2.94 -9.77 0.33
N VAL A 26 -2.84 -11.08 0.52
CA VAL A 26 -3.30 -12.07 -0.47
C VAL A 26 -4.78 -11.89 -0.78
N PHE A 27 -5.64 -11.81 0.25
CA PHE A 27 -7.07 -11.58 0.03
C PHE A 27 -7.36 -10.20 -0.58
N GLY A 28 -6.60 -9.18 -0.21
CA GLY A 28 -6.70 -7.84 -0.79
C GLY A 28 -6.35 -7.81 -2.28
N ASP A 29 -5.28 -8.48 -2.69
CA ASP A 29 -4.90 -8.59 -4.11
C ASP A 29 -5.98 -9.29 -4.94
N PHE A 30 -6.56 -10.38 -4.44
CA PHE A 30 -7.70 -11.03 -5.11
C PHE A 30 -8.91 -10.10 -5.20
N ALA A 31 -9.26 -9.43 -4.09
CA ALA A 31 -10.40 -8.53 -4.03
C ALA A 31 -10.20 -7.33 -4.97
N SER A 32 -9.05 -6.67 -4.95
CA SER A 32 -8.76 -5.52 -5.80
C SER A 32 -8.78 -5.91 -7.28
N GLY A 33 -8.18 -7.05 -7.63
CA GLY A 33 -8.21 -7.61 -8.99
C GLY A 33 -9.63 -7.88 -9.47
N PHE A 34 -10.43 -8.59 -8.66
CA PHE A 34 -11.82 -8.88 -8.96
C PHE A 34 -12.67 -7.60 -9.09
N LEU A 35 -12.57 -6.68 -8.13
CA LEU A 35 -13.30 -5.43 -8.12
C LEU A 35 -12.94 -4.55 -9.31
N SER A 36 -11.66 -4.50 -9.71
CA SER A 36 -11.22 -3.72 -10.87
C SER A 36 -11.82 -4.24 -12.18
N GLN A 37 -12.03 -5.54 -12.30
CA GLN A 37 -12.74 -6.14 -13.44
C GLN A 37 -14.25 -5.85 -13.36
N ARG A 38 -14.86 -6.01 -12.18
CA ARG A 38 -16.30 -5.84 -11.99
C ARG A 38 -16.76 -4.39 -12.21
N PHE A 39 -15.97 -3.42 -11.73
CA PHE A 39 -16.27 -1.99 -11.87
C PHE A 39 -15.65 -1.36 -13.13
N ARG A 40 -14.89 -2.13 -13.90
CA ARG A 40 -14.22 -1.66 -15.12
C ARG A 40 -13.40 -0.39 -14.91
N SER A 41 -12.70 -0.31 -13.78
CA SER A 41 -11.85 0.83 -13.45
C SER A 41 -10.68 0.36 -12.59
N ARG A 42 -9.48 0.59 -13.06
CA ARG A 42 -8.24 0.35 -12.33
C ARG A 42 -7.99 1.46 -11.32
N ARG A 43 -8.09 2.71 -11.80
CA ARG A 43 -7.82 3.90 -11.03
C ARG A 43 -8.69 4.02 -9.78
N ASN A 44 -10.01 3.86 -9.91
CA ASN A 44 -10.93 4.02 -8.80
C ASN A 44 -10.76 2.94 -7.74
N ILE A 45 -10.40 1.72 -8.13
CA ILE A 45 -10.14 0.63 -7.18
C ILE A 45 -8.86 0.90 -6.40
N VAL A 46 -7.76 1.30 -7.05
CA VAL A 46 -6.54 1.67 -6.33
C VAL A 46 -6.80 2.85 -5.39
N LEU A 47 -7.55 3.87 -5.82
CA LEU A 47 -7.94 4.99 -4.97
C LEU A 47 -8.74 4.52 -3.74
N ALA A 48 -9.71 3.63 -3.92
CA ALA A 48 -10.50 3.08 -2.81
C ALA A 48 -9.62 2.32 -1.81
N PHE A 49 -8.68 1.52 -2.29
CA PHE A 49 -7.73 0.80 -1.44
C PHE A 49 -6.74 1.72 -0.74
N LEU A 50 -6.29 2.81 -1.38
CA LEU A 50 -5.47 3.84 -0.74
C LEU A 50 -6.23 4.55 0.39
N LEU A 51 -7.49 4.92 0.17
CA LEU A 51 -8.32 5.52 1.21
C LEU A 51 -8.55 4.54 2.37
N LEU A 52 -8.81 3.27 2.08
CA LEU A 52 -8.95 2.22 3.08
C LEU A 52 -7.66 2.03 3.88
N THR A 53 -6.50 2.05 3.21
CA THR A 53 -5.18 2.03 3.84
C THR A 53 -5.02 3.20 4.80
N GLY A 54 -5.38 4.41 4.39
CA GLY A 54 -5.33 5.60 5.24
C GLY A 54 -6.19 5.47 6.49
N ILE A 55 -7.42 4.95 6.35
CA ILE A 55 -8.32 4.69 7.48
C ILE A 55 -7.69 3.69 8.46
N PHE A 56 -7.21 2.55 7.97
CA PHE A 56 -6.63 1.53 8.86
C PHE A 56 -5.30 1.96 9.48
N ILE A 57 -4.47 2.75 8.78
CA ILE A 57 -3.27 3.37 9.36
C ILE A 57 -3.69 4.33 10.49
N GLY A 58 -4.71 5.15 10.26
CA GLY A 58 -5.25 6.04 11.30
C GLY A 58 -5.73 5.27 12.53
N VAL A 59 -6.54 4.23 12.33
CA VAL A 59 -7.01 3.35 13.42
C VAL A 59 -5.83 2.69 14.14
N TYR A 60 -4.83 2.20 13.39
CA TYR A 60 -3.64 1.54 13.94
C TYR A 60 -2.80 2.49 14.80
N LEU A 61 -2.51 3.70 14.32
CA LEU A 61 -1.60 4.62 14.98
C LEU A 61 -2.25 5.47 16.09
N LEU A 62 -3.56 5.76 15.98
CA LEU A 62 -4.31 6.56 16.93
C LEU A 62 -5.03 5.72 17.98
N GLY A 63 -5.27 4.45 17.71
CA GLY A 63 -5.89 3.54 18.65
C GLY A 63 -5.00 3.24 19.85
N ARG A 64 -5.61 2.90 20.99
CA ARG A 64 -4.92 2.61 22.26
C ARG A 64 -5.53 1.37 22.90
N ASN A 65 -4.70 0.69 23.69
CA ASN A 65 -5.12 -0.45 24.53
C ASN A 65 -5.81 -1.57 23.72
N PHE A 66 -5.27 -1.90 22.55
CA PHE A 66 -5.78 -3.02 21.78
C PHE A 66 -5.57 -4.34 22.51
N SER A 67 -6.58 -5.22 22.48
CA SER A 67 -6.35 -6.62 22.79
C SER A 67 -5.44 -7.25 21.72
N LEU A 68 -4.74 -8.32 22.07
CA LEU A 68 -3.86 -9.02 21.12
C LEU A 68 -4.61 -9.47 19.85
N THR A 69 -5.85 -9.93 20.00
CA THR A 69 -6.72 -10.32 18.88
C THR A 69 -7.05 -9.11 18.00
N ALA A 70 -7.45 -7.98 18.58
CA ALA A 70 -7.75 -6.76 17.84
C ALA A 70 -6.51 -6.25 17.07
N PHE A 71 -5.34 -6.31 17.69
CA PHE A 71 -4.09 -5.93 17.05
C PHE A 71 -3.79 -6.79 15.82
N TYR A 72 -3.88 -8.12 15.91
CA TYR A 72 -3.64 -9.00 14.75
C TYR A 72 -4.74 -8.90 13.69
N THR A 73 -5.99 -8.69 14.08
CA THR A 73 -7.09 -8.41 13.13
C THR A 73 -6.81 -7.14 12.34
N LEU A 74 -6.29 -6.11 13.00
CA LEU A 74 -5.91 -4.87 12.34
C LEU A 74 -4.70 -5.05 11.43
N CYS A 75 -3.76 -5.93 11.76
CA CYS A 75 -2.68 -6.33 10.84
C CYS A 75 -3.23 -6.98 9.56
N VAL A 76 -4.24 -7.87 9.67
CA VAL A 76 -4.93 -8.44 8.50
C VAL A 76 -5.62 -7.35 7.68
N ALA A 77 -6.32 -6.42 8.34
CA ALA A 77 -7.02 -5.32 7.67
C ALA A 77 -6.07 -4.36 6.94
N LEU A 78 -4.92 -4.04 7.54
CA LEU A 78 -3.85 -3.26 6.90
C LEU A 78 -3.27 -3.99 5.69
N GLY A 79 -3.01 -5.29 5.83
CA GLY A 79 -2.58 -6.13 4.71
C GLY A 79 -3.60 -6.14 3.58
N PHE A 80 -4.88 -6.35 3.90
CA PHE A 80 -5.97 -6.33 2.93
C PHE A 80 -6.03 -4.99 2.18
N ALA A 81 -5.97 -3.88 2.89
CA ALA A 81 -5.98 -2.55 2.28
C ALA A 81 -4.75 -2.28 1.40
N GLY A 82 -3.58 -2.85 1.74
CA GLY A 82 -2.38 -2.81 0.91
C GLY A 82 -2.41 -3.74 -0.31
N GLY A 83 -3.42 -4.62 -0.40
CA GLY A 83 -3.55 -5.63 -1.44
C GLY A 83 -4.10 -5.09 -2.76
N TYR A 84 -3.39 -4.18 -3.40
CA TYR A 84 -3.68 -3.69 -4.77
C TYR A 84 -2.45 -3.79 -5.69
N TRP A 85 -1.48 -4.61 -5.31
CA TRP A 85 -0.23 -4.74 -6.03
C TRP A 85 -0.41 -5.24 -7.46
N ALA A 86 -1.26 -6.24 -7.65
CA ALA A 86 -1.56 -6.77 -8.98
C ALA A 86 -2.20 -5.71 -9.88
N VAL A 87 -3.14 -4.91 -9.36
CA VAL A 87 -3.78 -3.83 -10.11
C VAL A 87 -2.79 -2.71 -10.42
N PHE A 88 -1.91 -2.36 -9.49
CA PHE A 88 -0.84 -1.38 -9.68
C PHE A 88 0.11 -1.77 -10.82
N VAL A 89 0.59 -3.01 -10.84
CA VAL A 89 1.45 -3.52 -11.94
C VAL A 89 0.69 -3.55 -13.26
N THR A 90 -0.60 -3.88 -13.24
CA THR A 90 -1.45 -3.85 -14.42
C THR A 90 -1.58 -2.43 -14.98
N ILE A 91 -1.84 -1.42 -14.14
CA ILE A 91 -1.87 -0.01 -14.57
C ILE A 91 -0.54 0.38 -15.24
N ALA A 92 0.59 0.02 -14.63
CA ALA A 92 1.90 0.28 -15.21
C ALA A 92 2.07 -0.38 -16.58
N ALA A 93 1.60 -1.63 -16.73
CA ALA A 93 1.66 -2.36 -18.01
C ALA A 93 0.77 -1.75 -19.09
N GLU A 94 -0.43 -1.30 -18.71
CA GLU A 94 -1.45 -0.76 -19.62
C GLU A 94 -1.13 0.67 -20.11
N GLN A 95 -0.20 1.37 -19.48
CA GLN A 95 0.21 2.72 -19.88
C GLN A 95 1.24 2.76 -21.00
N PHE A 96 1.94 1.66 -21.25
CA PHE A 96 3.08 1.63 -22.17
C PHE A 96 2.87 0.65 -23.33
N GLY A 97 3.45 1.01 -24.48
CA GLY A 97 3.40 0.20 -25.69
C GLY A 97 4.07 -1.17 -25.53
N THR A 98 3.73 -2.07 -26.45
CA THR A 98 4.14 -3.50 -26.42
C THR A 98 5.65 -3.68 -26.37
N ASN A 99 6.39 -2.78 -27.06
CA ASN A 99 7.85 -2.85 -27.19
C ASN A 99 8.61 -2.59 -25.89
N ILE A 100 8.06 -1.83 -24.94
CA ILE A 100 8.72 -1.50 -23.66
C ILE A 100 7.95 -2.03 -22.45
N ARG A 101 6.76 -2.57 -22.60
CA ARG A 101 5.88 -3.04 -21.51
C ARG A 101 6.56 -4.04 -20.58
N ALA A 102 7.32 -5.00 -21.12
CA ALA A 102 8.04 -5.99 -20.31
C ALA A 102 9.07 -5.32 -19.40
N THR A 103 9.79 -4.33 -19.91
CA THR A 103 10.75 -3.55 -19.12
C THR A 103 10.04 -2.77 -18.02
N VAL A 104 8.93 -2.11 -18.34
CA VAL A 104 8.17 -1.31 -17.37
C VAL A 104 7.61 -2.19 -16.24
N THR A 105 7.00 -3.33 -16.56
CA THR A 105 6.42 -4.24 -15.56
C THR A 105 7.45 -4.81 -14.59
N THR A 106 8.70 -4.94 -14.99
CA THR A 106 9.80 -5.38 -14.11
C THR A 106 10.45 -4.22 -13.37
N THR A 107 10.56 -3.05 -13.99
CA THR A 107 11.27 -1.89 -13.43
C THR A 107 10.43 -1.16 -12.38
N VAL A 108 9.14 -0.93 -12.64
CA VAL A 108 8.25 -0.19 -11.73
C VAL A 108 8.19 -0.82 -10.32
N PRO A 109 7.97 -2.14 -10.15
CA PRO A 109 8.05 -2.78 -8.85
C PRO A 109 9.39 -2.62 -8.14
N ASN A 110 10.50 -2.57 -8.89
CA ASN A 110 11.83 -2.40 -8.31
C ASN A 110 12.07 -0.97 -7.82
N PHE A 111 11.53 0.05 -8.50
CA PHE A 111 11.52 1.43 -7.99
C PHE A 111 10.79 1.53 -6.66
N VAL A 112 9.61 0.91 -6.54
CA VAL A 112 8.84 0.89 -5.28
C VAL A 112 9.64 0.22 -4.16
N ARG A 113 10.29 -0.92 -4.44
CA ARG A 113 11.17 -1.60 -3.47
C ARG A 113 12.38 -0.75 -3.10
N GLY A 114 12.98 -0.05 -4.07
CA GLY A 114 14.10 0.87 -3.84
C GLY A 114 13.74 2.04 -2.93
N ALA A 115 12.49 2.51 -2.97
CA ALA A 115 12.01 3.57 -2.11
C ALA A 115 11.98 3.19 -0.61
N VAL A 116 12.02 1.91 -0.27
CA VAL A 116 12.07 1.43 1.13
C VAL A 116 13.29 2.00 1.87
N VAL A 117 14.43 2.10 1.22
CA VAL A 117 15.67 2.61 1.85
C VAL A 117 15.51 4.07 2.29
N PRO A 118 15.23 5.04 1.40
CA PRO A 118 15.08 6.44 1.82
C PRO A 118 13.89 6.63 2.76
N LEU A 119 12.80 5.88 2.62
CA LEU A 119 11.67 5.94 3.54
C LEU A 119 12.05 5.46 4.95
N THR A 120 12.83 4.38 5.05
CA THR A 120 13.29 3.87 6.35
C THR A 120 14.24 4.86 7.03
N LEU A 121 15.16 5.46 6.28
CA LEU A 121 16.06 6.48 6.82
C LEU A 121 15.31 7.73 7.24
N GLY A 122 14.36 8.20 6.43
CA GLY A 122 13.48 9.32 6.76
C GLY A 122 12.63 9.06 8.01
N PHE A 123 12.09 7.83 8.13
CA PHE A 123 11.34 7.42 9.31
C PHE A 123 12.21 7.39 10.57
N SER A 124 13.44 6.88 10.47
CA SER A 124 14.38 6.85 11.60
C SER A 124 14.67 8.26 12.10
N ALA A 125 14.98 9.18 11.20
CA ALA A 125 15.24 10.59 11.56
C ALA A 125 14.00 11.26 12.19
N LEU A 126 12.80 11.02 11.66
CA LEU A 126 11.56 11.55 12.23
C LEU A 126 11.25 10.94 13.60
N LYS A 127 11.46 9.63 13.76
CA LYS A 127 11.26 8.93 15.03
C LYS A 127 12.14 9.54 16.14
N ASP A 128 13.40 9.83 15.83
CA ASP A 128 14.35 10.41 16.78
C ASP A 128 14.01 11.87 17.15
N GLY A 129 13.39 12.62 16.23
CA GLY A 129 13.01 14.02 16.44
C GLY A 129 11.65 14.22 17.10
N VAL A 130 10.62 13.52 16.61
CA VAL A 130 9.21 13.76 17.03
C VAL A 130 8.56 12.55 17.69
N GLY A 131 9.24 11.41 17.74
CA GLY A 131 8.75 10.17 18.33
C GLY A 131 8.14 9.19 17.31
N LEU A 132 7.91 7.95 17.77
CA LEU A 132 7.54 6.81 16.94
C LEU A 132 6.20 7.03 16.19
N VAL A 133 5.13 7.34 16.93
CA VAL A 133 3.78 7.48 16.37
C VAL A 133 3.63 8.74 15.52
N PRO A 134 4.05 9.94 16.00
CA PRO A 134 4.02 11.14 15.16
C PRO A 134 4.88 11.02 13.90
N GLY A 135 6.08 10.44 14.01
CA GLY A 135 6.95 10.20 12.85
C GLY A 135 6.30 9.29 11.79
N ALA A 136 5.63 8.23 12.24
CA ALA A 136 4.89 7.33 11.36
C ALA A 136 3.68 8.03 10.70
N LEU A 137 2.94 8.86 11.44
CA LEU A 137 1.83 9.64 10.90
C LEU A 137 2.27 10.66 9.85
N LEU A 138 3.36 11.38 10.13
CA LEU A 138 3.90 12.37 9.20
C LEU A 138 4.38 11.73 7.89
N LEU A 139 5.23 10.71 8.00
CA LEU A 139 5.77 10.06 6.80
C LEU A 139 4.70 9.27 6.05
N GLY A 140 3.88 8.50 6.76
CA GLY A 140 2.78 7.74 6.18
C GLY A 140 1.73 8.64 5.53
N GLY A 141 1.36 9.74 6.18
CA GLY A 141 0.46 10.75 5.66
C GLY A 141 1.00 11.42 4.38
N LEU A 142 2.29 11.78 4.37
CA LEU A 142 2.95 12.32 3.18
C LEU A 142 2.93 11.32 2.01
N CYS A 143 3.33 10.07 2.26
CA CYS A 143 3.31 9.03 1.24
C CYS A 143 1.89 8.79 0.70
N LEU A 144 0.89 8.72 1.58
CA LEU A 144 -0.50 8.53 1.19
C LEU A 144 -1.02 9.72 0.37
N ALA A 145 -0.71 10.96 0.76
CA ALA A 145 -1.09 12.15 0.00
C ALA A 145 -0.49 12.14 -1.41
N ILE A 146 0.81 11.84 -1.52
CA ILE A 146 1.48 11.72 -2.83
C ILE A 146 0.84 10.61 -3.66
N ALA A 147 0.54 9.44 -3.07
CA ALA A 147 -0.09 8.33 -3.76
C ALA A 147 -1.51 8.69 -4.27
N ILE A 148 -2.32 9.38 -3.44
CA ILE A 148 -3.66 9.83 -3.82
C ILE A 148 -3.58 10.86 -4.95
N ILE A 149 -2.71 11.85 -4.84
CA ILE A 149 -2.52 12.86 -5.90
C ILE A 149 -2.08 12.17 -7.19
N SER A 150 -1.11 11.26 -7.12
CA SER A 150 -0.62 10.52 -8.28
C SER A 150 -1.73 9.71 -8.96
N ILE A 151 -2.54 8.97 -8.21
CA ILE A 151 -3.62 8.16 -8.80
C ILE A 151 -4.74 9.02 -9.38
N LEU A 152 -5.00 10.20 -8.81
CA LEU A 152 -6.00 11.13 -9.33
C LEU A 152 -5.57 11.80 -10.64
N THR A 153 -4.27 11.99 -10.85
CA THR A 153 -3.71 12.54 -12.09
C THR A 153 -3.52 11.52 -13.19
N LEU A 154 -3.52 10.21 -12.85
CA LEU A 154 -3.44 9.14 -13.85
C LEU A 154 -4.74 8.98 -14.63
N GLU A 155 -4.61 8.72 -15.92
CA GLU A 155 -5.74 8.33 -16.76
C GLU A 155 -6.22 6.91 -16.41
N GLU A 156 -7.51 6.65 -16.63
CA GLU A 156 -8.05 5.30 -16.53
C GLU A 156 -7.47 4.42 -17.63
N THR A 157 -6.95 3.27 -17.24
CA THR A 157 -6.31 2.34 -18.18
C THR A 157 -7.19 1.15 -18.56
N TYR A 158 -8.32 0.95 -17.87
CA TYR A 158 -9.21 -0.18 -18.16
C TYR A 158 -9.75 -0.10 -19.58
N GLY A 159 -9.51 -1.16 -20.37
CA GLY A 159 -10.01 -1.26 -21.75
C GLY A 159 -9.22 -0.46 -22.78
N LYS A 160 -8.05 0.08 -22.45
CA LYS A 160 -7.14 0.66 -23.45
C LYS A 160 -6.71 -0.40 -24.46
N ASP A 161 -6.57 0.01 -25.73
CA ASP A 161 -5.93 -0.85 -26.73
C ASP A 161 -4.46 -1.06 -26.36
N LEU A 162 -4.07 -2.31 -26.21
CA LEU A 162 -2.72 -2.68 -25.80
C LEU A 162 -1.80 -2.98 -26.99
N ASN A 163 -2.32 -2.92 -28.22
CA ASN A 163 -1.59 -3.27 -29.46
C ASN A 163 -0.97 -2.02 -30.12
N TYR A 164 -0.29 -1.19 -29.36
CA TYR A 164 0.45 -0.06 -29.91
C TYR A 164 1.93 -0.13 -29.54
N MET A 165 2.76 0.56 -30.32
CA MET A 165 4.19 0.69 -30.07
C MET A 165 4.51 2.13 -29.68
N GLU A 166 5.39 2.30 -28.69
CA GLU A 166 5.95 3.60 -28.40
C GLU A 166 6.91 4.04 -29.52
N PRO A 167 6.87 5.28 -29.95
CA PRO A 167 7.91 5.83 -30.83
C PRO A 167 9.24 5.82 -30.06
N LEU A 168 10.25 5.16 -30.64
CA LEU A 168 11.61 5.13 -30.10
C LEU A 168 12.40 6.34 -30.57
#